data_0530ca6ce2690a49ee4766bf9a42cc59
#
_entry.id   0530ca6ce2690a49ee4766bf9a42cc59
#
_cell.length_a   1.000
_cell.length_b   1.000
_cell.length_c   1.000
_cell.angle_alpha   90.00
_cell.angle_beta   90.00
_cell.angle_gamma   90.00
#
_symmetry.space_group_name_H-M   'P 1'
#
loop_
_entity.id
_entity.type
_entity.pdbx_description
1 polymer ?
#
loop_
_entity_poly.entity_id
_entity_poly.type
_entity_poly.pdbx_seq_one_letter_code
_entity_poly.pdbx_strand_id
1 'polypeptide(L)'
;MRPSEPNDRLRMLISETGWTYERTARAVAAVAAETGIRVRCDRSAVAHWLAGTRPRPAVAACLLEALSRGLGRRIGPGQAGLSVAGSGSGELGESDPLGQLSRLLDAAVGKTIPGLEVYSPAGAIVPGWSGRTGCRPVCLDAAHVPEAISALRFFADLDAARGGGHARPVLMSYLAVELADRSPRLGDALVPLVVLAGFTCFDEHRHALAQRLYQVAAALAVQAGDLDGYVIAVRGLAGQAHALGHHDVALWLIADVLALDEPTAARFAGLHAYAACAYAAIGEFGAALSSLRDTGVALDAAARLAPPPFGGYDHAGLAKATGLVLAAQRNLPAAVGALRVSLRCRPARSRRTRTLTMARLADYELMRGRLRTAVDTWRQVAESSQRLRSARVQTAIGDASARLLPHRRDPAVRSLLASIRDGQAVLRTSRANDLPALATLTVRRDH
;
A
#
# COMPACT_ATOMS: atom_id res chain seq x y z
N MET A 1 -27.75 -1.95 -36.27
CA MET A 1 -26.95 -2.24 -35.03
C MET A 1 -27.48 -3.55 -34.47
N ARG A 2 -26.66 -4.60 -34.38
CA ARG A 2 -27.08 -5.82 -33.66
C ARG A 2 -27.30 -5.45 -32.19
N PRO A 3 -28.38 -5.91 -31.55
CA PRO A 3 -28.52 -5.72 -30.12
C PRO A 3 -27.32 -6.37 -29.43
N SER A 4 -26.65 -5.63 -28.54
CA SER A 4 -25.55 -6.19 -27.78
C SER A 4 -26.10 -7.22 -26.80
N GLU A 5 -25.53 -8.41 -26.79
CA GLU A 5 -25.96 -9.47 -25.87
C GLU A 5 -25.68 -9.05 -24.41
N PRO A 6 -26.61 -9.31 -23.49
CA PRO A 6 -26.39 -9.03 -22.07
C PRO A 6 -25.12 -9.71 -21.56
N ASN A 7 -24.38 -9.03 -20.70
CA ASN A 7 -23.17 -9.59 -20.10
C ASN A 7 -23.50 -10.32 -18.77
N ASP A 8 -23.95 -11.56 -18.89
CA ASP A 8 -24.33 -12.38 -17.74
C ASP A 8 -23.13 -12.77 -16.87
N ARG A 9 -21.93 -12.89 -17.46
CA ARG A 9 -20.69 -13.15 -16.69
C ARG A 9 -20.40 -12.01 -15.72
N LEU A 10 -20.47 -10.77 -16.18
CA LEU A 10 -20.30 -9.59 -15.32
C LEU A 10 -21.39 -9.52 -14.25
N ARG A 11 -22.63 -9.87 -14.61
CA ARG A 11 -23.76 -9.91 -13.68
C ARG A 11 -23.52 -10.89 -12.54
N MET A 12 -23.05 -12.10 -12.85
CA MET A 12 -22.69 -13.11 -11.83
C MET A 12 -21.60 -12.60 -10.89
N LEU A 13 -20.52 -12.01 -11.42
CA LEU A 13 -19.43 -11.48 -10.60
C LEU A 13 -19.89 -10.37 -9.66
N ILE A 14 -20.71 -9.42 -10.14
CA ILE A 14 -21.27 -8.37 -9.28
C ILE A 14 -22.18 -8.97 -8.20
N SER A 15 -23.01 -9.97 -8.55
CA SER A 15 -23.85 -10.67 -7.58
C SER A 15 -23.01 -11.40 -6.52
N GLU A 16 -21.93 -12.07 -6.93
CA GLU A 16 -20.98 -12.74 -6.01
C GLU A 16 -20.35 -11.79 -5.00
N THR A 17 -20.07 -10.52 -5.39
CA THR A 17 -19.58 -9.50 -4.44
C THR A 17 -20.64 -9.06 -3.43
N GLY A 18 -21.91 -9.32 -3.66
CA GLY A 18 -23.02 -8.74 -2.89
C GLY A 18 -23.15 -7.22 -3.05
N TRP A 19 -22.57 -6.63 -4.08
CA TRP A 19 -22.60 -5.18 -4.30
C TRP A 19 -23.84 -4.72 -5.05
N THR A 20 -24.37 -3.55 -4.68
CA THR A 20 -25.29 -2.80 -5.52
C THR A 20 -24.56 -2.16 -6.71
N TYR A 21 -25.27 -1.79 -7.75
CA TYR A 21 -24.67 -1.09 -8.91
C TYR A 21 -24.01 0.24 -8.49
N GLU A 22 -24.59 0.95 -7.52
CA GLU A 22 -23.94 2.16 -6.98
C GLU A 22 -22.64 1.85 -6.25
N ARG A 23 -22.60 0.75 -5.50
CA ARG A 23 -21.37 0.31 -4.82
C ARG A 23 -20.32 -0.11 -5.83
N THR A 24 -20.71 -0.85 -6.87
CA THR A 24 -19.83 -1.21 -7.98
C THR A 24 -19.25 0.03 -8.67
N ALA A 25 -20.10 1.00 -9.02
CA ALA A 25 -19.68 2.25 -9.64
C ALA A 25 -18.68 3.04 -8.76
N ARG A 26 -18.94 3.11 -7.46
CA ARG A 26 -18.02 3.75 -6.49
C ARG A 26 -16.68 3.03 -6.38
N ALA A 27 -16.68 1.70 -6.40
CA ALA A 27 -15.46 0.90 -6.36
C ALA A 27 -14.61 1.14 -7.63
N VAL A 28 -15.24 1.16 -8.81
CA VAL A 28 -14.57 1.48 -10.07
C VAL A 28 -13.98 2.90 -10.05
N ALA A 29 -14.75 3.87 -9.57
CA ALA A 29 -14.29 5.26 -9.45
C ALA A 29 -13.13 5.40 -8.46
N ALA A 30 -13.13 4.63 -7.38
CA ALA A 30 -12.04 4.61 -6.40
C ALA A 30 -10.73 4.09 -7.04
N VAL A 31 -10.79 2.96 -7.76
CA VAL A 31 -9.63 2.43 -8.49
C VAL A 31 -9.14 3.41 -9.55
N ALA A 32 -10.04 4.07 -10.29
CA ALA A 32 -9.66 5.09 -11.28
C ALA A 32 -8.97 6.30 -10.63
N ALA A 33 -9.43 6.72 -9.46
CA ALA A 33 -8.82 7.84 -8.72
C ALA A 33 -7.37 7.55 -8.29
N GLU A 34 -7.01 6.29 -8.06
CA GLU A 34 -5.64 5.86 -7.72
C GLU A 34 -4.64 6.13 -8.87
N THR A 35 -5.13 6.10 -10.12
CA THR A 35 -4.33 6.37 -11.32
C THR A 35 -4.39 7.83 -11.77
N GLY A 36 -5.17 8.66 -11.09
CA GLY A 36 -5.43 10.04 -11.49
C GLY A 36 -6.43 10.18 -12.65
N ILE A 37 -7.00 9.08 -13.13
CA ILE A 37 -8.01 9.10 -14.20
C ILE A 37 -9.36 9.53 -13.61
N ARG A 38 -9.94 10.57 -14.16
CA ARG A 38 -11.32 10.98 -13.82
C ARG A 38 -12.31 10.14 -14.61
N VAL A 39 -12.94 9.20 -13.97
CA VAL A 39 -14.02 8.40 -14.58
C VAL A 39 -15.36 8.87 -14.03
N ARG A 40 -16.28 9.22 -14.93
CA ARG A 40 -17.70 9.34 -14.56
C ARG A 40 -18.30 7.95 -14.61
N CYS A 41 -18.44 7.31 -13.48
CA CYS A 41 -19.05 6.01 -13.32
C CYS A 41 -20.19 6.14 -12.30
N ASP A 42 -21.39 5.80 -12.71
CA ASP A 42 -22.60 5.81 -11.89
C ASP A 42 -23.36 4.48 -12.06
N ARG A 43 -24.47 4.34 -11.36
CA ARG A 43 -25.36 3.19 -11.46
C ARG A 43 -25.78 2.90 -12.92
N SER A 44 -26.02 3.96 -13.71
CA SER A 44 -26.45 3.83 -15.11
C SER A 44 -25.36 3.22 -15.98
N ALA A 45 -24.10 3.65 -15.79
CA ALA A 45 -22.96 3.07 -16.50
C ALA A 45 -22.85 1.55 -16.25
N VAL A 46 -22.98 1.11 -15.01
CA VAL A 46 -22.97 -0.31 -14.65
C VAL A 46 -24.14 -1.06 -15.32
N ALA A 47 -25.35 -0.48 -15.31
CA ALA A 47 -26.51 -1.09 -15.97
C ALA A 47 -26.30 -1.23 -17.48
N HIS A 48 -25.68 -0.24 -18.15
CA HIS A 48 -25.33 -0.30 -19.58
C HIS A 48 -24.32 -1.41 -19.88
N TRP A 49 -23.31 -1.62 -19.01
CA TRP A 49 -22.34 -2.70 -19.19
C TRP A 49 -22.99 -4.09 -19.06
N LEU A 50 -23.96 -4.22 -18.15
CA LEU A 50 -24.75 -5.45 -18.00
C LEU A 50 -25.69 -5.70 -19.19
N ALA A 51 -26.15 -4.63 -19.86
CA ALA A 51 -26.93 -4.72 -21.10
C ALA A 51 -26.07 -4.98 -22.35
N GLY A 52 -24.75 -5.17 -22.19
CA GLY A 52 -23.82 -5.53 -23.26
C GLY A 52 -22.99 -4.37 -23.83
N THR A 53 -23.16 -3.13 -23.34
CA THR A 53 -22.26 -2.02 -23.72
C THR A 53 -20.87 -2.28 -23.16
N ARG A 54 -19.84 -2.12 -23.98
CA ARG A 54 -18.45 -2.33 -23.54
C ARG A 54 -17.88 -1.08 -22.87
N PRO A 55 -17.33 -1.16 -21.65
CA PRO A 55 -16.58 -0.07 -21.04
C PRO A 55 -15.32 0.22 -21.86
N ARG A 56 -14.85 1.48 -21.83
CA ARG A 56 -13.55 1.85 -22.42
C ARG A 56 -12.42 1.05 -21.75
N PRO A 57 -11.32 0.72 -22.44
CA PRO A 57 -10.25 -0.14 -21.90
C PRO A 57 -9.75 0.24 -20.49
N ALA A 58 -9.49 1.51 -20.25
CA ALA A 58 -9.06 1.99 -18.93
C ALA A 58 -10.14 1.78 -17.84
N VAL A 59 -11.42 1.95 -18.18
CA VAL A 59 -12.54 1.71 -17.25
C VAL A 59 -12.74 0.21 -17.03
N ALA A 60 -12.53 -0.60 -18.06
CA ALA A 60 -12.59 -2.06 -17.95
C ALA A 60 -11.50 -2.57 -17.00
N ALA A 61 -10.28 -2.06 -17.09
CA ALA A 61 -9.20 -2.39 -16.15
C ALA A 61 -9.57 -2.01 -14.71
N CYS A 62 -10.12 -0.81 -14.48
CA CYS A 62 -10.59 -0.39 -13.15
C CYS A 62 -11.73 -1.29 -12.64
N LEU A 63 -12.64 -1.72 -13.50
CA LEU A 63 -13.75 -2.60 -13.13
C LEU A 63 -13.25 -4.00 -12.74
N LEU A 64 -12.33 -4.58 -13.51
CA LEU A 64 -11.72 -5.88 -13.23
C LEU A 64 -10.98 -5.85 -11.89
N GLU A 65 -10.19 -4.81 -11.66
CA GLU A 65 -9.46 -4.66 -10.39
C GLU A 65 -10.41 -4.43 -9.21
N ALA A 66 -11.45 -3.61 -9.37
CA ALA A 66 -12.45 -3.41 -8.32
C ALA A 66 -13.16 -4.73 -7.95
N LEU A 67 -13.55 -5.53 -8.94
CA LEU A 67 -14.16 -6.84 -8.72
C LEU A 67 -13.18 -7.82 -8.08
N SER A 68 -11.92 -7.82 -8.52
CA SER A 68 -10.87 -8.68 -7.95
C SER A 68 -10.68 -8.40 -6.45
N ARG A 69 -10.61 -7.12 -6.07
CA ARG A 69 -10.55 -6.70 -4.65
C ARG A 69 -11.80 -7.10 -3.87
N GLY A 70 -12.97 -6.95 -4.48
CA GLY A 70 -14.25 -7.29 -3.84
C GLY A 70 -14.43 -8.78 -3.59
N LEU A 71 -13.87 -9.61 -4.45
CA LEU A 71 -13.96 -11.08 -4.40
C LEU A 71 -12.75 -11.74 -3.73
N GLY A 72 -11.70 -10.97 -3.43
CA GLY A 72 -10.45 -11.50 -2.85
C GLY A 72 -9.70 -12.47 -3.77
N ARG A 73 -9.99 -12.44 -5.07
CA ARG A 73 -9.34 -13.27 -6.10
C ARG A 73 -9.23 -12.53 -7.42
N ARG A 74 -8.25 -12.89 -8.22
CA ARG A 74 -8.03 -12.28 -9.54
C ARG A 74 -9.19 -12.58 -10.50
N ILE A 75 -9.73 -11.54 -11.14
CA ILE A 75 -10.73 -11.62 -12.20
C ILE A 75 -10.12 -11.17 -13.51
N GLY A 76 -10.01 -12.11 -14.45
CA GLY A 76 -9.53 -11.83 -15.80
C GLY A 76 -10.62 -11.30 -16.73
N PRO A 77 -10.25 -10.65 -17.86
CA PRO A 77 -11.20 -10.10 -18.83
C PRO A 77 -12.22 -11.14 -19.35
N GLY A 78 -11.75 -12.34 -19.66
CA GLY A 78 -12.61 -13.43 -20.15
C GLY A 78 -13.64 -13.90 -19.13
N GLN A 79 -13.32 -13.88 -17.84
CA GLN A 79 -14.24 -14.22 -16.75
C GLN A 79 -15.36 -13.17 -16.61
N ALA A 80 -15.05 -11.91 -16.87
CA ALA A 80 -16.02 -10.81 -16.84
C ALA A 80 -16.74 -10.59 -18.16
N GLY A 81 -16.51 -11.42 -19.18
CA GLY A 81 -17.09 -11.23 -20.51
C GLY A 81 -16.64 -9.91 -21.18
N LEU A 82 -15.44 -9.42 -20.83
CA LEU A 82 -14.84 -8.22 -21.40
C LEU A 82 -13.67 -8.60 -22.29
N SER A 83 -13.62 -8.04 -23.51
CA SER A 83 -12.39 -8.09 -24.32
C SER A 83 -11.58 -6.83 -23.99
N VAL A 84 -10.46 -6.99 -23.34
CA VAL A 84 -9.46 -5.94 -23.25
C VAL A 84 -8.51 -6.18 -24.41
N ALA A 85 -8.45 -5.24 -25.38
CA ALA A 85 -7.37 -5.23 -26.35
C ALA A 85 -6.07 -5.24 -25.54
N GLY A 86 -5.17 -6.18 -25.84
CA GLY A 86 -4.04 -6.52 -25.01
C GLY A 86 -3.40 -5.29 -24.38
N SER A 87 -3.60 -5.14 -23.09
CA SER A 87 -2.63 -4.45 -22.26
C SER A 87 -1.40 -5.30 -22.37
N GLY A 88 -0.50 -4.91 -23.26
CA GLY A 88 0.82 -5.50 -23.29
C GLY A 88 1.30 -5.45 -21.85
N SER A 89 1.53 -6.61 -21.26
CA SER A 89 2.40 -6.72 -20.13
C SER A 89 3.65 -5.97 -20.56
N GLY A 90 3.79 -4.72 -20.07
CA GLY A 90 4.98 -3.94 -20.30
C GLY A 90 6.12 -4.85 -19.85
N GLU A 91 6.76 -5.44 -20.82
CA GLU A 91 7.86 -6.36 -20.63
C GLU A 91 8.84 -5.67 -19.66
N LEU A 92 9.08 -6.32 -18.54
CA LEU A 92 10.28 -6.10 -17.74
C LEU A 92 11.54 -6.50 -18.55
N GLY A 93 11.47 -6.35 -19.87
CA GLY A 93 12.51 -6.67 -20.82
C GLY A 93 13.64 -5.65 -20.91
N GLU A 94 13.55 -4.55 -20.17
CA GLU A 94 14.66 -3.63 -20.06
C GLU A 94 15.56 -4.01 -18.89
N SER A 95 16.75 -4.46 -19.24
CA SER A 95 17.84 -4.85 -18.33
C SER A 95 18.40 -3.69 -17.47
N ASP A 96 17.78 -2.52 -17.47
CA ASP A 96 18.24 -1.31 -16.78
C ASP A 96 17.25 -0.80 -15.72
N PRO A 97 17.30 -1.31 -14.47
CA PRO A 97 16.45 -0.84 -13.39
C PRO A 97 16.70 0.64 -12.99
N LEU A 98 17.92 1.15 -13.16
CA LEU A 98 18.21 2.57 -12.87
C LEU A 98 17.53 3.49 -13.86
N GLY A 99 17.56 3.16 -15.16
CA GLY A 99 16.83 3.89 -16.19
C GLY A 99 15.32 3.82 -15.99
N GLN A 100 14.79 2.68 -15.54
CA GLN A 100 13.38 2.56 -15.15
C GLN A 100 13.05 3.48 -13.95
N LEU A 101 13.90 3.49 -12.93
CA LEU A 101 13.74 4.36 -11.77
C LEU A 101 13.72 5.84 -12.18
N SER A 102 14.68 6.29 -12.98
CA SER A 102 14.73 7.67 -13.47
C SER A 102 13.44 8.08 -14.17
N ARG A 103 12.93 7.24 -15.10
CA ARG A 103 11.65 7.51 -15.79
C ARG A 103 10.46 7.59 -14.82
N LEU A 104 10.42 6.73 -13.80
CA LEU A 104 9.35 6.76 -12.78
C LEU A 104 9.43 8.03 -11.93
N LEU A 105 10.63 8.49 -11.59
CA LEU A 105 10.83 9.71 -10.81
C LEU A 105 10.47 10.96 -11.62
N ASP A 106 10.90 11.07 -12.88
CA ASP A 106 10.55 12.16 -13.78
C ASP A 106 9.04 12.26 -13.95
N ALA A 107 8.39 11.12 -14.15
CA ALA A 107 6.94 11.04 -14.25
C ALA A 107 6.23 11.38 -12.94
N ALA A 108 6.82 11.05 -11.79
CA ALA A 108 6.24 11.34 -10.46
C ALA A 108 6.38 12.80 -10.05
N VAL A 109 7.42 13.49 -10.52
CA VAL A 109 7.64 14.94 -10.34
C VAL A 109 6.78 15.72 -11.35
N GLY A 110 6.62 15.24 -12.57
CA GLY A 110 5.65 15.73 -13.55
C GLY A 110 4.20 15.43 -13.11
N LYS A 111 3.24 16.30 -13.47
CA LYS A 111 1.83 16.14 -13.04
C LYS A 111 1.08 14.99 -13.73
N THR A 112 1.67 14.35 -14.71
CA THR A 112 1.03 13.27 -15.48
C THR A 112 2.05 12.18 -15.75
N ILE A 113 1.74 10.96 -15.32
CA ILE A 113 2.50 9.77 -15.67
C ILE A 113 1.76 9.11 -16.85
N PRO A 114 2.20 9.31 -18.10
CA PRO A 114 1.60 8.59 -19.23
C PRO A 114 1.87 7.11 -19.08
N GLY A 115 0.82 6.28 -19.17
CA GLY A 115 0.95 4.83 -19.19
C GLY A 115 1.08 4.13 -17.83
N LEU A 116 0.86 4.82 -16.69
CA LEU A 116 0.67 4.11 -15.44
C LEU A 116 -0.70 3.42 -15.47
N GLU A 117 -0.64 2.13 -15.67
CA GLU A 117 -1.78 1.23 -15.63
C GLU A 117 -2.35 1.15 -14.20
N VAL A 118 -3.57 0.64 -14.08
CA VAL A 118 -4.15 0.24 -12.81
C VAL A 118 -3.24 -0.80 -12.16
N TYR A 119 -3.17 -0.85 -10.82
CA TYR A 119 -2.51 -1.95 -10.11
C TYR A 119 -2.93 -3.28 -10.71
N SER A 120 -1.99 -4.17 -10.96
CA SER A 120 -2.25 -5.47 -11.54
C SER A 120 -1.67 -6.59 -10.68
N PRO A 121 -2.51 -7.50 -10.16
CA PRO A 121 -2.02 -8.69 -9.47
C PRO A 121 -1.09 -9.54 -10.35
N ALA A 122 -1.37 -9.60 -11.66
CA ALA A 122 -0.53 -10.30 -12.61
C ALA A 122 0.83 -9.63 -12.86
N GLY A 123 0.90 -8.34 -12.60
CA GLY A 123 2.14 -7.57 -12.71
C GLY A 123 3.00 -7.61 -11.46
N ALA A 124 2.63 -8.34 -10.41
CA ALA A 124 3.42 -8.48 -9.19
C ALA A 124 4.63 -9.44 -9.36
N ILE A 125 5.19 -9.54 -10.57
CA ILE A 125 6.36 -10.35 -10.87
C ILE A 125 7.61 -9.58 -10.44
N VAL A 126 8.50 -10.24 -9.73
CA VAL A 126 9.83 -9.74 -9.38
C VAL A 126 10.89 -10.65 -10.00
N PRO A 127 12.11 -10.15 -10.29
CA PRO A 127 13.21 -11.01 -10.64
C PRO A 127 13.46 -12.02 -9.52
N GLY A 128 13.64 -13.30 -9.88
CA GLY A 128 14.00 -14.31 -8.89
C GLY A 128 15.35 -13.99 -8.25
N TRP A 129 15.50 -14.28 -6.96
CA TRP A 129 16.80 -14.20 -6.30
C TRP A 129 17.70 -15.32 -6.80
N SER A 130 18.75 -14.98 -7.51
CA SER A 130 19.70 -15.95 -8.12
C SER A 130 21.01 -16.10 -7.32
N GLY A 131 21.07 -15.57 -6.10
CA GLY A 131 22.32 -15.47 -5.36
C GLY A 131 23.22 -14.35 -5.93
N ARG A 132 24.45 -14.34 -5.51
CA ARG A 132 25.46 -13.38 -6.03
C ARG A 132 25.72 -13.65 -7.51
N THR A 133 24.96 -13.04 -8.40
CA THR A 133 25.40 -12.87 -9.78
C THR A 133 26.61 -11.95 -9.74
N GLY A 134 27.70 -12.32 -10.37
CA GLY A 134 28.98 -11.59 -10.36
C GLY A 134 28.97 -10.19 -10.99
N CYS A 135 27.86 -9.49 -10.92
CA CYS A 135 27.78 -8.06 -11.18
C CYS A 135 28.43 -7.33 -10.00
N ARG A 136 29.49 -6.60 -10.30
CA ARG A 136 30.11 -5.65 -9.35
C ARG A 136 29.02 -4.88 -8.64
N PRO A 137 29.04 -4.79 -7.30
CA PRO A 137 28.25 -3.81 -6.61
C PRO A 137 28.52 -2.47 -7.30
N VAL A 138 27.48 -1.65 -7.50
CA VAL A 138 27.69 -0.27 -7.91
C VAL A 138 28.67 0.31 -6.91
N CYS A 139 29.95 0.43 -7.33
CA CYS A 139 31.05 0.80 -6.45
C CYS A 139 30.79 2.17 -5.92
N LEU A 140 30.48 2.23 -4.62
CA LEU A 140 30.26 3.43 -3.87
C LEU A 140 31.60 4.00 -3.42
N ASP A 141 31.71 5.30 -3.56
CA ASP A 141 32.68 6.02 -2.77
C ASP A 141 32.23 5.90 -1.29
N ALA A 142 32.99 5.14 -0.51
CA ALA A 142 32.70 4.87 0.91
C ALA A 142 32.50 6.15 1.73
N ALA A 143 32.99 7.29 1.25
CA ALA A 143 32.85 8.59 1.87
C ALA A 143 31.38 9.08 1.97
N HIS A 144 30.49 8.69 1.05
CA HIS A 144 29.11 9.20 1.00
C HIS A 144 28.04 8.27 1.65
N VAL A 145 28.43 7.07 2.08
CA VAL A 145 27.52 6.11 2.73
C VAL A 145 26.82 6.68 3.97
N PRO A 146 27.52 7.40 4.90
CA PRO A 146 26.88 7.96 6.09
C PRO A 146 25.81 9.00 5.76
N GLU A 147 26.00 9.80 4.72
CA GLU A 147 25.05 10.83 4.28
C GLU A 147 23.78 10.21 3.72
N ALA A 148 23.90 9.20 2.85
CA ALA A 148 22.78 8.48 2.28
C ALA A 148 21.94 7.73 3.34
N ILE A 149 22.60 7.12 4.34
CA ILE A 149 21.93 6.49 5.48
C ILE A 149 21.22 7.55 6.35
N SER A 150 21.82 8.72 6.52
CA SER A 150 21.20 9.83 7.27
C SER A 150 19.95 10.36 6.55
N ALA A 151 20.01 10.50 5.21
CA ALA A 151 18.87 10.86 4.38
C ALA A 151 17.76 9.82 4.48
N LEU A 152 18.08 8.52 4.39
CA LEU A 152 17.12 7.44 4.56
C LEU A 152 16.39 7.52 5.92
N ARG A 153 17.12 7.72 7.02
CA ARG A 153 16.54 7.89 8.37
C ARG A 153 15.64 9.11 8.43
N PHE A 154 16.08 10.24 7.87
CA PHE A 154 15.29 11.47 7.83
C PHE A 154 13.96 11.26 7.11
N PHE A 155 13.96 10.68 5.91
CA PHE A 155 12.74 10.45 5.13
C PHE A 155 11.83 9.40 5.79
N ALA A 156 12.40 8.37 6.43
CA ALA A 156 11.63 7.37 7.16
C ALA A 156 10.92 7.99 8.39
N ASP A 157 11.61 8.84 9.14
CA ASP A 157 11.02 9.55 10.28
C ASP A 157 9.98 10.58 9.83
N LEU A 158 10.23 11.30 8.72
CA LEU A 158 9.27 12.23 8.13
C LEU A 158 7.97 11.53 7.72
N ASP A 159 8.09 10.39 7.02
CA ASP A 159 6.96 9.56 6.61
C ASP A 159 6.19 9.01 7.83
N ALA A 160 6.89 8.48 8.82
CA ALA A 160 6.27 7.95 10.04
C ALA A 160 5.50 9.04 10.83
N ALA A 161 6.04 10.26 10.88
CA ALA A 161 5.49 11.38 11.64
C ALA A 161 4.40 12.16 10.90
N ARG A 162 4.52 12.32 9.56
CA ARG A 162 3.69 13.21 8.74
C ARG A 162 2.86 12.48 7.68
N GLY A 163 3.20 11.23 7.35
CA GLY A 163 2.55 10.42 6.31
C GLY A 163 3.15 10.59 4.92
N GLY A 164 2.81 9.64 4.03
CA GLY A 164 3.33 9.56 2.67
C GLY A 164 3.08 10.78 1.82
N GLY A 165 1.92 11.42 1.96
CA GLY A 165 1.59 12.63 1.19
C GLY A 165 2.46 13.85 1.52
N HIS A 166 3.17 13.83 2.66
CA HIS A 166 4.14 14.86 3.00
C HIS A 166 5.56 14.45 2.61
N ALA A 167 5.93 13.19 2.85
CA ALA A 167 7.28 12.69 2.59
C ALA A 167 7.54 12.45 1.09
N ARG A 168 6.54 11.94 0.33
CA ARG A 168 6.71 11.53 -1.06
C ARG A 168 7.29 12.61 -1.98
N PRO A 169 6.73 13.84 -2.05
CA PRO A 169 7.25 14.84 -3.00
C PRO A 169 8.73 15.15 -2.78
N VAL A 170 9.13 15.29 -1.51
CA VAL A 170 10.51 15.63 -1.14
C VAL A 170 11.45 14.47 -1.40
N LEU A 171 11.03 13.24 -1.06
CA LEU A 171 11.83 12.02 -1.32
C LEU A 171 12.00 11.77 -2.83
N MET A 172 10.94 11.93 -3.63
CA MET A 172 11.02 11.77 -5.08
C MET A 172 11.95 12.79 -5.73
N SER A 173 11.88 14.05 -5.30
CA SER A 173 12.78 15.10 -5.79
C SER A 173 14.24 14.83 -5.37
N TYR A 174 14.46 14.38 -4.14
CA TYR A 174 15.79 13.98 -3.68
C TYR A 174 16.37 12.86 -4.54
N LEU A 175 15.62 11.77 -4.76
CA LEU A 175 16.06 10.66 -5.59
C LEU A 175 16.31 11.10 -7.05
N ALA A 176 15.48 11.96 -7.62
CA ALA A 176 15.65 12.46 -8.99
C ALA A 176 16.95 13.28 -9.14
N VAL A 177 17.28 14.11 -8.17
CA VAL A 177 18.52 14.91 -8.17
C VAL A 177 19.75 13.98 -8.04
N GLU A 178 19.74 13.08 -7.06
CA GLU A 178 20.87 12.15 -6.83
C GLU A 178 21.14 11.23 -8.02
N LEU A 179 20.10 10.82 -8.74
CA LEU A 179 20.26 9.96 -9.93
C LEU A 179 20.66 10.73 -11.18
N ALA A 180 20.31 12.03 -11.29
CA ALA A 180 20.71 12.88 -12.43
C ALA A 180 22.24 13.10 -12.48
N ASP A 181 22.87 13.19 -11.32
CA ASP A 181 24.32 13.39 -11.18
C ASP A 181 25.17 12.17 -11.62
N ARG A 182 24.53 11.05 -12.00
CA ARG A 182 25.18 9.77 -12.35
C ARG A 182 26.25 9.33 -11.35
N SER A 183 26.28 9.93 -10.18
CA SER A 183 27.23 9.57 -9.12
C SER A 183 26.60 8.54 -8.20
N PRO A 184 27.27 7.43 -7.89
CA PRO A 184 26.74 6.38 -7.04
C PRO A 184 26.75 6.78 -5.54
N ARG A 185 26.28 7.97 -5.21
CA ARG A 185 26.30 8.49 -3.81
C ARG A 185 25.34 7.77 -2.88
N LEU A 186 24.32 7.08 -3.42
CA LEU A 186 23.25 6.50 -2.60
C LEU A 186 23.57 5.12 -2.01
N GLY A 187 24.41 4.34 -2.65
CA GLY A 187 24.89 3.10 -2.15
C GLY A 187 23.86 2.11 -1.64
N ASP A 188 24.22 1.51 -0.52
CA ASP A 188 23.37 0.59 0.21
C ASP A 188 22.04 1.24 0.67
N ALA A 189 21.92 2.57 0.62
CA ALA A 189 20.69 3.28 0.90
C ALA A 189 19.75 3.39 -0.30
N LEU A 190 20.21 3.14 -1.54
CA LEU A 190 19.38 3.29 -2.75
C LEU A 190 18.14 2.40 -2.71
N VAL A 191 18.33 1.10 -2.52
CA VAL A 191 17.21 0.14 -2.48
C VAL A 191 16.23 0.48 -1.36
N PRO A 192 16.65 0.69 -0.09
CA PRO A 192 15.76 1.13 0.97
C PRO A 192 15.03 2.46 0.69
N LEU A 193 15.68 3.44 0.05
CA LEU A 193 15.05 4.71 -0.33
C LEU A 193 13.97 4.50 -1.40
N VAL A 194 14.21 3.65 -2.40
CA VAL A 194 13.21 3.32 -3.44
C VAL A 194 12.03 2.54 -2.83
N VAL A 195 12.31 1.61 -1.90
CA VAL A 195 11.23 0.92 -1.14
C VAL A 195 10.42 1.92 -0.32
N LEU A 196 11.06 2.87 0.34
CA LEU A 196 10.38 3.93 1.09
C LEU A 196 9.54 4.82 0.16
N ALA A 197 10.04 5.15 -1.03
CA ALA A 197 9.28 5.88 -2.05
C ALA A 197 8.03 5.09 -2.49
N GLY A 198 8.15 3.79 -2.73
CA GLY A 198 7.02 2.89 -2.97
C GLY A 198 6.02 2.89 -1.82
N PHE A 199 6.50 2.85 -0.58
CA PHE A 199 5.65 2.87 0.61
C PHE A 199 4.89 4.20 0.78
N THR A 200 5.50 5.35 0.49
CA THR A 200 4.83 6.65 0.49
C THR A 200 3.74 6.73 -0.58
N CYS A 201 3.98 6.15 -1.76
CA CYS A 201 2.98 6.02 -2.83
C CYS A 201 1.82 5.11 -2.40
N PHE A 202 2.11 3.98 -1.76
CA PHE A 202 1.10 3.08 -1.20
C PHE A 202 0.24 3.77 -0.13
N ASP A 203 0.85 4.57 0.75
CA ASP A 203 0.11 5.35 1.75
C ASP A 203 -0.84 6.39 1.14
N GLU A 204 -0.53 6.88 -0.08
CA GLU A 204 -1.35 7.82 -0.84
C GLU A 204 -2.30 7.14 -1.85
N HIS A 205 -2.47 5.82 -1.80
CA HIS A 205 -3.26 5.02 -2.75
C HIS A 205 -2.78 5.13 -4.22
N ARG A 206 -1.52 5.46 -4.46
CA ARG A 206 -0.91 5.43 -5.80
C ARG A 206 -0.37 4.02 -6.07
N HIS A 207 -1.29 3.05 -6.14
CA HIS A 207 -0.92 1.64 -6.07
C HIS A 207 -0.10 1.16 -7.26
N ALA A 208 -0.38 1.60 -8.48
CA ALA A 208 0.41 1.23 -9.65
C ALA A 208 1.86 1.74 -9.55
N LEU A 209 2.04 3.00 -9.12
CA LEU A 209 3.38 3.57 -8.94
C LEU A 209 4.14 2.88 -7.79
N ALA A 210 3.45 2.59 -6.68
CA ALA A 210 4.04 1.86 -5.56
C ALA A 210 4.53 0.46 -6.01
N GLN A 211 3.71 -0.27 -6.77
CA GLN A 211 4.05 -1.57 -7.33
C GLN A 211 5.31 -1.50 -8.19
N ARG A 212 5.39 -0.53 -9.13
CA ARG A 212 6.55 -0.36 -10.00
C ARG A 212 7.82 -0.01 -9.21
N LEU A 213 7.72 0.86 -8.21
CA LEU A 213 8.87 1.21 -7.36
C LEU A 213 9.38 0.01 -6.56
N TYR A 214 8.49 -0.82 -6.01
CA TYR A 214 8.90 -2.03 -5.31
C TYR A 214 9.56 -3.05 -6.26
N GLN A 215 9.07 -3.19 -7.49
CA GLN A 215 9.67 -4.05 -8.52
C GLN A 215 11.07 -3.59 -8.91
N VAL A 216 11.23 -2.29 -9.16
CA VAL A 216 12.54 -1.70 -9.46
C VAL A 216 13.49 -1.86 -8.28
N ALA A 217 13.01 -1.67 -7.04
CA ALA A 217 13.82 -1.91 -5.85
C ALA A 217 14.29 -3.36 -5.74
N ALA A 218 13.41 -4.33 -6.03
CA ALA A 218 13.78 -5.76 -6.06
C ALA A 218 14.81 -6.06 -7.14
N ALA A 219 14.67 -5.49 -8.34
CA ALA A 219 15.63 -5.66 -9.43
C ALA A 219 17.00 -5.04 -9.09
N LEU A 220 17.03 -3.85 -8.51
CA LEU A 220 18.26 -3.21 -8.03
C LEU A 220 18.94 -4.04 -6.94
N ALA A 221 18.15 -4.60 -6.01
CA ALA A 221 18.65 -5.45 -4.95
C ALA A 221 19.31 -6.73 -5.50
N VAL A 222 18.68 -7.38 -6.49
CA VAL A 222 19.27 -8.55 -7.19
C VAL A 222 20.59 -8.18 -7.86
N GLN A 223 20.64 -7.04 -8.58
CA GLN A 223 21.87 -6.58 -9.23
C GLN A 223 22.98 -6.26 -8.23
N ALA A 224 22.64 -5.70 -7.07
CA ALA A 224 23.58 -5.37 -6.02
C ALA A 224 23.99 -6.57 -5.14
N GLY A 225 23.29 -7.71 -5.23
CA GLY A 225 23.44 -8.82 -4.28
C GLY A 225 22.97 -8.45 -2.87
N ASP A 226 22.04 -7.50 -2.75
CA ASP A 226 21.47 -7.00 -1.48
C ASP A 226 20.22 -7.80 -1.12
N LEU A 227 20.41 -8.89 -0.39
CA LEU A 227 19.29 -9.72 0.09
C LEU A 227 18.33 -8.97 1.01
N ASP A 228 18.84 -8.10 1.88
CA ASP A 228 18.01 -7.30 2.79
C ASP A 228 17.10 -6.35 2.01
N GLY A 229 17.67 -5.68 1.02
CA GLY A 229 16.92 -4.84 0.09
C GLY A 229 15.87 -5.61 -0.69
N TYR A 230 16.21 -6.81 -1.18
CA TYR A 230 15.27 -7.69 -1.87
C TYR A 230 14.09 -8.09 -0.97
N VAL A 231 14.38 -8.56 0.24
CA VAL A 231 13.36 -8.95 1.23
C VAL A 231 12.41 -7.80 1.56
N ILE A 232 12.92 -6.58 1.79
CA ILE A 232 12.04 -5.44 2.11
C ILE A 232 11.22 -4.97 0.90
N ALA A 233 11.75 -5.09 -0.32
CA ALA A 233 11.03 -4.78 -1.56
C ALA A 233 9.87 -5.76 -1.79
N VAL A 234 10.13 -7.07 -1.71
CA VAL A 234 9.09 -8.11 -1.84
C VAL A 234 8.06 -8.00 -0.72
N ARG A 235 8.48 -7.71 0.50
CA ARG A 235 7.55 -7.43 1.61
C ARG A 235 6.65 -6.22 1.31
N GLY A 236 7.17 -5.20 0.64
CA GLY A 236 6.39 -4.06 0.17
C GLY A 236 5.28 -4.48 -0.80
N LEU A 237 5.63 -5.29 -1.81
CA LEU A 237 4.68 -5.85 -2.78
C LEU A 237 3.64 -6.76 -2.11
N ALA A 238 4.07 -7.68 -1.27
CA ALA A 238 3.17 -8.61 -0.56
C ALA A 238 2.21 -7.85 0.38
N GLY A 239 2.72 -6.86 1.12
CA GLY A 239 1.90 -6.00 1.97
C GLY A 239 0.88 -5.17 1.19
N GLN A 240 1.25 -4.70 0.00
CA GLN A 240 0.33 -4.00 -0.91
C GLN A 240 -0.73 -4.96 -1.46
N ALA A 241 -0.34 -6.12 -1.98
CA ALA A 241 -1.25 -7.14 -2.48
C ALA A 241 -2.28 -7.55 -1.41
N HIS A 242 -1.81 -7.87 -0.19
CA HIS A 242 -2.69 -8.20 0.94
C HIS A 242 -3.66 -7.06 1.27
N ALA A 243 -3.19 -5.81 1.31
CA ALA A 243 -4.04 -4.66 1.63
C ALA A 243 -5.11 -4.39 0.55
N LEU A 244 -4.87 -4.80 -0.68
CA LEU A 244 -5.80 -4.70 -1.81
C LEU A 244 -6.73 -5.93 -1.94
N GLY A 245 -6.58 -6.94 -1.07
CA GLY A 245 -7.41 -8.15 -1.08
C GLY A 245 -6.85 -9.29 -1.93
N HIS A 246 -5.68 -9.14 -2.55
CA HIS A 246 -5.01 -10.18 -3.34
C HIS A 246 -4.13 -11.05 -2.42
N HIS A 247 -4.78 -11.84 -1.56
CA HIS A 247 -4.09 -12.60 -0.51
C HIS A 247 -3.27 -13.75 -1.07
N ASP A 248 -3.73 -14.38 -2.14
CA ASP A 248 -3.04 -15.42 -2.92
C ASP A 248 -1.72 -14.90 -3.50
N VAL A 249 -1.74 -13.71 -4.12
CA VAL A 249 -0.54 -13.04 -4.65
C VAL A 249 0.44 -12.68 -3.52
N ALA A 250 -0.06 -12.18 -2.39
CA ALA A 250 0.77 -11.88 -1.24
C ALA A 250 1.48 -13.14 -0.71
N LEU A 251 0.75 -14.26 -0.58
CA LEU A 251 1.31 -15.52 -0.12
C LEU A 251 2.31 -16.10 -1.10
N TRP A 252 2.04 -16.02 -2.41
CA TRP A 252 2.96 -16.46 -3.45
C TRP A 252 4.29 -15.69 -3.39
N LEU A 253 4.25 -14.35 -3.33
CA LEU A 253 5.44 -13.50 -3.19
C LEU A 253 6.26 -13.83 -1.93
N ILE A 254 5.58 -14.09 -0.81
CA ILE A 254 6.23 -14.43 0.46
C ILE A 254 6.88 -15.81 0.39
N ALA A 255 6.16 -16.80 -0.17
CA ALA A 255 6.66 -18.18 -0.26
C ALA A 255 7.94 -18.26 -1.10
N ASP A 256 8.03 -17.52 -2.19
CA ASP A 256 9.22 -17.46 -3.06
C ASP A 256 10.46 -17.00 -2.28
N VAL A 257 10.32 -15.98 -1.43
CA VAL A 257 11.43 -15.47 -0.59
C VAL A 257 11.74 -16.38 0.59
N LEU A 258 10.73 -16.97 1.22
CA LEU A 258 10.95 -17.89 2.36
C LEU A 258 11.57 -19.23 1.94
N ALA A 259 11.51 -19.57 0.65
CA ALA A 259 12.16 -20.76 0.08
C ALA A 259 13.66 -20.55 -0.18
N LEU A 260 14.19 -19.34 0.00
CA LEU A 260 15.61 -19.08 -0.16
C LEU A 260 16.41 -19.75 0.97
N ASP A 261 17.45 -20.51 0.60
CA ASP A 261 18.36 -21.17 1.53
C ASP A 261 19.39 -20.17 2.09
N GLU A 262 18.91 -19.26 2.93
CA GLU A 262 19.71 -18.17 3.50
C GLU A 262 19.72 -18.20 5.03
N PRO A 263 20.89 -18.03 5.68
CA PRO A 263 21.08 -18.38 7.09
C PRO A 263 20.45 -17.42 8.11
N THR A 264 19.74 -16.34 7.72
CA THR A 264 19.28 -15.33 8.67
C THR A 264 17.76 -15.22 8.73
N ALA A 265 17.13 -16.13 9.48
CA ALA A 265 15.70 -16.08 9.81
C ALA A 265 15.23 -14.71 10.34
N ALA A 266 16.12 -13.93 10.97
CA ALA A 266 15.86 -12.59 11.50
C ALA A 266 15.27 -11.61 10.46
N ARG A 267 15.66 -11.76 9.18
CA ARG A 267 15.23 -10.89 8.06
C ARG A 267 13.77 -11.10 7.69
N PHE A 268 13.24 -12.29 7.97
CA PHE A 268 11.94 -12.73 7.48
C PHE A 268 10.77 -12.41 8.41
N ALA A 269 11.03 -11.85 9.61
CA ALA A 269 9.97 -11.54 10.58
C ALA A 269 8.78 -10.78 9.98
N GLY A 270 9.05 -9.77 9.14
CA GLY A 270 7.99 -9.00 8.48
C GLY A 270 7.22 -9.80 7.44
N LEU A 271 7.86 -10.73 6.71
CA LEU A 271 7.22 -11.61 5.73
C LEU A 271 6.29 -12.61 6.42
N HIS A 272 6.76 -13.29 7.47
CA HIS A 272 5.93 -14.19 8.28
C HIS A 272 4.70 -13.49 8.85
N ALA A 273 4.85 -12.25 9.33
CA ALA A 273 3.73 -11.48 9.85
C ALA A 273 2.70 -11.11 8.76
N TYR A 274 3.13 -10.79 7.55
CA TYR A 274 2.21 -10.57 6.42
C TYR A 274 1.57 -11.87 5.96
N ALA A 275 2.31 -12.99 5.93
CA ALA A 275 1.76 -14.31 5.66
C ALA A 275 0.66 -14.67 6.66
N ALA A 276 0.90 -14.45 7.96
CA ALA A 276 -0.10 -14.67 8.99
C ALA A 276 -1.40 -13.92 8.75
N CYS A 277 -1.30 -12.63 8.36
CA CYS A 277 -2.47 -11.82 8.04
C CYS A 277 -3.18 -12.30 6.77
N ALA A 278 -2.43 -12.71 5.74
CA ALA A 278 -2.98 -13.20 4.48
C ALA A 278 -3.67 -14.56 4.65
N TYR A 279 -3.05 -15.51 5.36
CA TYR A 279 -3.68 -16.79 5.70
C TYR A 279 -4.95 -16.61 6.54
N ALA A 280 -4.93 -15.72 7.53
CA ALA A 280 -6.13 -15.43 8.31
C ALA A 280 -7.27 -14.83 7.47
N ALA A 281 -6.94 -14.03 6.45
CA ALA A 281 -7.94 -13.43 5.56
C ALA A 281 -8.63 -14.46 4.66
N ILE A 282 -7.96 -15.57 4.31
CA ILE A 282 -8.53 -16.68 3.53
C ILE A 282 -9.06 -17.81 4.41
N GLY A 283 -9.02 -17.66 5.75
CA GLY A 283 -9.57 -18.64 6.68
C GLY A 283 -8.59 -19.76 7.10
N GLU A 284 -7.36 -19.74 6.62
CA GLU A 284 -6.32 -20.73 6.93
C GLU A 284 -5.65 -20.43 8.29
N PHE A 285 -6.43 -20.59 9.37
CA PHE A 285 -6.02 -20.16 10.72
C PHE A 285 -4.85 -20.96 11.28
N GLY A 286 -4.70 -22.23 10.94
CA GLY A 286 -3.56 -23.05 11.32
C GLY A 286 -2.24 -22.49 10.81
N ALA A 287 -2.18 -22.17 9.51
CA ALA A 287 -1.04 -21.54 8.85
C ALA A 287 -0.79 -20.12 9.39
N ALA A 288 -1.86 -19.36 9.67
CA ALA A 288 -1.75 -18.03 10.26
C ALA A 288 -1.06 -18.05 11.63
N LEU A 289 -1.44 -18.99 12.51
CA LEU A 289 -0.85 -19.14 13.84
C LEU A 289 0.60 -19.65 13.77
N SER A 290 0.91 -20.55 12.82
CA SER A 290 2.29 -20.96 12.58
C SER A 290 3.15 -19.76 12.16
N SER A 291 2.70 -19.00 11.18
CA SER A 291 3.42 -17.80 10.70
C SER A 291 3.61 -16.74 11.80
N LEU A 292 2.68 -16.60 12.76
CA LEU A 292 2.89 -15.72 13.92
C LEU A 292 3.99 -16.25 14.86
N ARG A 293 4.08 -17.56 15.06
CA ARG A 293 5.19 -18.16 15.83
C ARG A 293 6.52 -17.94 15.14
N ASP A 294 6.58 -18.17 13.83
CA ASP A 294 7.78 -17.97 13.03
C ASP A 294 8.21 -16.48 13.06
N THR A 295 7.24 -15.55 13.08
CA THR A 295 7.52 -14.12 13.31
C THR A 295 8.21 -13.90 14.65
N GLY A 296 7.75 -14.54 15.71
CA GLY A 296 8.36 -14.44 17.05
C GLY A 296 9.80 -14.97 17.05
N VAL A 297 10.01 -16.15 16.51
CA VAL A 297 11.36 -16.77 16.39
C VAL A 297 12.31 -15.86 15.60
N ALA A 298 11.83 -15.30 14.48
CA ALA A 298 12.63 -14.39 13.67
C ALA A 298 12.98 -13.09 14.41
N LEU A 299 12.07 -12.56 15.24
CA LEU A 299 12.33 -11.37 16.07
C LEU A 299 13.33 -11.66 17.18
N ASP A 300 13.27 -12.82 17.82
CA ASP A 300 14.24 -13.22 18.85
C ASP A 300 15.65 -13.39 18.24
N ALA A 301 15.74 -13.92 17.03
CA ALA A 301 16.98 -13.96 16.28
C ALA A 301 17.49 -12.56 15.92
N ALA A 302 16.59 -11.66 15.50
CA ALA A 302 16.91 -10.28 15.14
C ALA A 302 17.38 -9.43 16.34
N ALA A 303 16.95 -9.74 17.54
CA ALA A 303 17.35 -9.00 18.75
C ALA A 303 18.86 -9.03 19.02
N ARG A 304 19.59 -9.96 18.42
CA ARG A 304 21.05 -10.09 18.50
C ARG A 304 21.80 -9.29 17.44
N LEU A 305 21.08 -8.67 16.50
CA LEU A 305 21.64 -7.92 15.37
C LEU A 305 21.41 -6.42 15.57
N ALA A 306 22.26 -5.59 14.96
CA ALA A 306 21.99 -4.17 14.88
C ALA A 306 20.68 -3.91 14.08
N PRO A 307 19.81 -3.02 14.57
CA PRO A 307 18.57 -2.73 13.85
C PRO A 307 18.89 -2.06 12.50
N PRO A 308 18.23 -2.47 11.41
CA PRO A 308 18.45 -1.84 10.12
C PRO A 308 17.97 -0.37 10.14
N PRO A 309 18.58 0.50 9.35
CA PRO A 309 18.22 1.91 9.29
C PRO A 309 16.78 2.13 8.82
N PHE A 310 16.24 1.19 8.05
CA PHE A 310 14.87 1.17 7.54
C PHE A 310 14.39 -0.27 7.34
N GLY A 311 13.07 -0.46 7.36
CA GLY A 311 12.45 -1.73 6.99
C GLY A 311 12.43 -2.79 8.09
N GLY A 312 13.00 -2.54 9.26
CA GLY A 312 12.94 -3.45 10.40
C GLY A 312 11.49 -3.80 10.81
N TYR A 313 11.31 -4.98 11.38
CA TYR A 313 10.06 -5.42 11.99
C TYR A 313 10.25 -5.52 13.51
N ASP A 314 9.21 -5.27 14.29
CA ASP A 314 9.27 -5.18 15.75
C ASP A 314 8.14 -5.94 16.46
N HIS A 315 8.27 -6.14 17.78
CA HIS A 315 7.23 -6.76 18.60
C HIS A 315 5.90 -5.99 18.59
N ALA A 316 5.91 -4.67 18.36
CA ALA A 316 4.68 -3.91 18.18
C ALA A 316 3.98 -4.28 16.85
N GLY A 317 4.76 -4.62 15.82
CA GLY A 317 4.26 -5.19 14.57
C GLY A 317 3.66 -6.57 14.76
N LEU A 318 4.36 -7.46 15.47
CA LEU A 318 3.85 -8.80 15.82
C LEU A 318 2.53 -8.71 16.59
N ALA A 319 2.48 -7.88 17.63
CA ALA A 319 1.25 -7.69 18.41
C ALA A 319 0.09 -7.17 17.55
N LYS A 320 0.36 -6.29 16.56
CA LYS A 320 -0.65 -5.85 15.59
C LYS A 320 -1.11 -7.00 14.70
N ALA A 321 -0.20 -7.78 14.13
CA ALA A 321 -0.53 -8.92 13.28
C ALA A 321 -1.37 -9.96 14.06
N THR A 322 -0.97 -10.27 15.31
CA THR A 322 -1.74 -11.12 16.22
C THR A 322 -3.17 -10.59 16.40
N GLY A 323 -3.33 -9.29 16.62
CA GLY A 323 -4.65 -8.68 16.76
C GLY A 323 -5.51 -8.83 15.49
N LEU A 324 -4.93 -8.72 14.31
CA LEU A 324 -5.63 -8.90 13.03
C LEU A 324 -6.05 -10.38 12.82
N VAL A 325 -5.16 -11.32 13.11
CA VAL A 325 -5.45 -12.77 13.02
C VAL A 325 -6.56 -13.17 13.99
N LEU A 326 -6.49 -12.73 15.25
CA LEU A 326 -7.52 -13.00 16.27
C LEU A 326 -8.88 -12.41 15.88
N ALA A 327 -8.89 -11.23 15.27
CA ALA A 327 -10.14 -10.63 14.79
C ALA A 327 -10.75 -11.43 13.62
N ALA A 328 -9.94 -11.95 12.71
CA ALA A 328 -10.41 -12.83 11.64
C ALA A 328 -11.03 -14.13 12.22
N GLN A 329 -10.48 -14.65 13.31
CA GLN A 329 -11.05 -15.77 14.09
C GLN A 329 -12.28 -15.38 14.93
N ARG A 330 -12.78 -14.15 14.81
CA ARG A 330 -13.91 -13.63 15.63
C ARG A 330 -13.61 -13.49 17.13
N ASN A 331 -12.36 -13.65 17.57
CA ASN A 331 -11.94 -13.44 18.95
C ASN A 331 -11.62 -11.94 19.19
N LEU A 332 -12.65 -11.10 19.14
CA LEU A 332 -12.51 -9.65 19.29
C LEU A 332 -11.93 -9.21 20.64
N PRO A 333 -12.26 -9.83 21.80
CA PRO A 333 -11.64 -9.46 23.08
C PRO A 333 -10.11 -9.60 23.06
N ALA A 334 -9.60 -10.73 22.60
CA ALA A 334 -8.16 -10.96 22.49
C ALA A 334 -7.51 -10.06 21.43
N ALA A 335 -8.18 -9.83 20.29
CA ALA A 335 -7.74 -8.90 19.24
C ALA A 335 -7.52 -7.48 19.78
N VAL A 336 -8.48 -6.96 20.56
CA VAL A 336 -8.38 -5.66 21.24
C VAL A 336 -7.19 -5.63 22.19
N GLY A 337 -6.99 -6.70 22.98
CA GLY A 337 -5.84 -6.86 23.88
C GLY A 337 -4.51 -6.73 23.13
N ALA A 338 -4.36 -7.46 22.04
CA ALA A 338 -3.16 -7.45 21.20
C ALA A 338 -2.90 -6.07 20.55
N LEU A 339 -3.94 -5.39 20.04
CA LEU A 339 -3.77 -4.03 19.48
C LEU A 339 -3.34 -3.01 20.55
N ARG A 340 -3.84 -3.14 21.79
CA ARG A 340 -3.40 -2.30 22.92
C ARG A 340 -1.93 -2.54 23.25
N VAL A 341 -1.45 -3.80 23.22
CA VAL A 341 -0.02 -4.11 23.35
C VAL A 341 0.77 -3.43 22.24
N SER A 342 0.35 -3.57 20.98
CA SER A 342 0.99 -2.90 19.85
C SER A 342 1.12 -1.38 20.06
N LEU A 343 0.07 -0.73 20.54
CA LEU A 343 0.06 0.72 20.79
C LEU A 343 1.00 1.13 21.94
N ARG A 344 1.13 0.32 22.99
CA ARG A 344 2.06 0.59 24.10
C ARG A 344 3.51 0.46 23.68
N CYS A 345 3.84 -0.57 22.91
CA CYS A 345 5.22 -0.83 22.46
C CYS A 345 5.69 0.10 21.34
N ARG A 346 4.76 0.74 20.60
CA ARG A 346 5.12 1.54 19.43
C ARG A 346 5.54 2.95 19.81
N PRO A 347 6.70 3.45 19.32
CA PRO A 347 7.16 4.81 19.59
C PRO A 347 6.13 5.88 19.21
N ALA A 348 6.04 6.96 19.98
CA ALA A 348 5.12 8.07 19.74
C ALA A 348 5.34 8.74 18.37
N ARG A 349 6.60 8.78 17.89
CA ARG A 349 6.96 9.33 16.57
C ARG A 349 6.32 8.56 15.40
N SER A 350 6.02 7.27 15.56
CA SER A 350 5.33 6.44 14.54
C SER A 350 3.84 6.79 14.44
N ARG A 351 3.54 8.09 14.28
CA ARG A 351 2.17 8.64 14.37
C ARG A 351 1.21 7.98 13.41
N ARG A 352 1.56 7.85 12.11
CA ARG A 352 0.67 7.23 11.12
C ARG A 352 0.30 5.80 11.51
N THR A 353 1.27 4.96 11.86
CA THR A 353 1.01 3.55 12.21
C THR A 353 0.19 3.44 13.49
N ARG A 354 0.45 4.30 14.48
CA ARG A 354 -0.36 4.39 15.69
C ARG A 354 -1.82 4.75 15.37
N THR A 355 -2.04 5.77 14.53
CA THR A 355 -3.36 6.21 14.11
C THR A 355 -4.14 5.10 13.39
N LEU A 356 -3.51 4.38 12.45
CA LEU A 356 -4.12 3.22 11.78
C LEU A 356 -4.42 2.07 12.75
N THR A 357 -3.56 1.85 13.76
CA THR A 357 -3.80 0.81 14.78
C THR A 357 -4.95 1.21 15.71
N MET A 358 -5.04 2.49 16.10
CA MET A 358 -6.17 3.02 16.87
C MET A 358 -7.49 2.92 16.09
N ALA A 359 -7.47 3.19 14.79
CA ALA A 359 -8.64 3.03 13.93
C ALA A 359 -9.17 1.59 13.95
N ARG A 360 -8.28 0.59 13.82
CA ARG A 360 -8.64 -0.83 13.94
C ARG A 360 -9.16 -1.19 15.33
N LEU A 361 -8.53 -0.66 16.38
CA LEU A 361 -8.98 -0.85 17.76
C LEU A 361 -10.40 -0.34 17.95
N ALA A 362 -10.71 0.87 17.46
CA ALA A 362 -12.02 1.47 17.55
C ALA A 362 -13.08 0.67 16.78
N ASP A 363 -12.74 0.16 15.59
CA ASP A 363 -13.62 -0.72 14.83
C ASP A 363 -13.98 -1.99 15.62
N TYR A 364 -12.96 -2.64 16.22
CA TYR A 364 -13.21 -3.86 16.99
C TYR A 364 -14.00 -3.59 18.28
N GLU A 365 -13.81 -2.45 18.93
CA GLU A 365 -14.66 -2.06 20.08
C GLU A 365 -16.10 -1.78 19.62
N LEU A 366 -16.33 -1.18 18.45
CA LEU A 366 -17.66 -1.01 17.88
C LEU A 366 -18.32 -2.35 17.56
N MET A 367 -17.60 -3.29 16.95
CA MET A 367 -18.09 -4.65 16.66
C MET A 367 -18.44 -5.44 17.93
N ARG A 368 -17.83 -5.11 19.06
CA ARG A 368 -18.15 -5.66 20.40
C ARG A 368 -19.33 -4.98 21.06
N GLY A 369 -19.97 -4.02 20.41
CA GLY A 369 -21.06 -3.19 20.98
C GLY A 369 -20.60 -2.13 21.98
N ARG A 370 -19.31 -1.88 22.11
CA ARG A 370 -18.74 -0.87 23.03
C ARG A 370 -18.68 0.51 22.37
N LEU A 371 -19.86 1.06 22.02
CA LEU A 371 -19.99 2.28 21.26
C LEU A 371 -19.21 3.45 21.86
N ARG A 372 -19.33 3.69 23.18
CA ARG A 372 -18.64 4.81 23.84
C ARG A 372 -17.13 4.73 23.70
N THR A 373 -16.54 3.57 24.00
CA THR A 373 -15.09 3.34 23.85
C THR A 373 -14.65 3.51 22.39
N ALA A 374 -15.44 3.02 21.43
CA ALA A 374 -15.18 3.20 20.01
C ALA A 374 -15.16 4.67 19.61
N VAL A 375 -16.17 5.45 20.04
CA VAL A 375 -16.27 6.89 19.77
C VAL A 375 -15.09 7.66 20.36
N ASP A 376 -14.69 7.36 21.61
CA ASP A 376 -13.55 8.03 22.25
C ASP A 376 -12.23 7.72 21.54
N THR A 377 -12.05 6.48 21.08
CA THR A 377 -10.88 6.10 20.29
C THR A 377 -10.90 6.75 18.91
N TRP A 378 -12.07 6.81 18.24
CA TRP A 378 -12.22 7.50 16.95
C TRP A 378 -11.97 9.00 17.04
N ARG A 379 -12.32 9.64 18.18
CA ARG A 379 -11.99 11.06 18.42
C ARG A 379 -10.45 11.26 18.42
N GLN A 380 -9.71 10.42 19.12
CA GLN A 380 -8.24 10.45 19.10
C GLN A 380 -7.66 10.21 17.69
N VAL A 381 -8.27 9.32 16.89
CA VAL A 381 -7.88 9.10 15.48
C VAL A 381 -8.11 10.38 14.67
N ALA A 382 -9.28 11.02 14.80
CA ALA A 382 -9.60 12.25 14.09
C ALA A 382 -8.62 13.39 14.44
N GLU A 383 -8.31 13.58 15.72
CA GLU A 383 -7.34 14.58 16.19
C GLU A 383 -5.92 14.30 15.63
N SER A 384 -5.46 13.03 15.71
CA SER A 384 -4.16 12.62 15.19
C SER A 384 -4.04 12.82 13.68
N SER A 385 -5.15 12.63 12.95
CA SER A 385 -5.20 12.72 11.50
C SER A 385 -4.96 14.13 10.95
N GLN A 386 -5.27 15.17 11.73
CA GLN A 386 -5.10 16.57 11.33
C GLN A 386 -3.62 16.91 11.03
N ARG A 387 -2.70 16.15 11.61
CA ARG A 387 -1.25 16.32 11.42
C ARG A 387 -0.65 15.31 10.43
N LEU A 388 -1.49 14.52 9.75
CA LEU A 388 -1.08 13.45 8.84
C LEU A 388 -1.60 13.70 7.43
N ARG A 389 -0.72 13.62 6.44
CA ARG A 389 -1.08 13.50 5.03
C ARG A 389 -0.96 12.04 4.61
N SER A 390 -1.99 11.26 4.88
CA SER A 390 -2.09 9.82 4.57
C SER A 390 -3.47 9.51 4.03
N ALA A 391 -3.56 9.06 2.79
CA ALA A 391 -4.83 8.66 2.20
C ALA A 391 -5.43 7.45 2.91
N ARG A 392 -4.58 6.52 3.37
CA ARG A 392 -5.03 5.34 4.16
C ARG A 392 -5.71 5.74 5.46
N VAL A 393 -5.20 6.75 6.17
CA VAL A 393 -5.84 7.28 7.38
C VAL A 393 -7.17 7.95 7.03
N GLN A 394 -7.23 8.72 5.94
CA GLN A 394 -8.46 9.37 5.49
C GLN A 394 -9.53 8.37 5.08
N THR A 395 -9.15 7.29 4.39
CA THR A 395 -10.06 6.19 4.07
C THR A 395 -10.60 5.51 5.33
N ALA A 396 -9.74 5.22 6.32
CA ALA A 396 -10.18 4.62 7.57
C ALA A 396 -11.22 5.50 8.31
N ILE A 397 -11.03 6.83 8.29
CA ILE A 397 -11.98 7.80 8.87
C ILE A 397 -13.30 7.83 8.07
N GLY A 398 -13.23 7.80 6.73
CA GLY A 398 -14.41 7.75 5.87
C GLY A 398 -15.24 6.49 6.12
N ASP A 399 -14.60 5.34 6.21
CA ASP A 399 -15.24 4.05 6.51
C ASP A 399 -15.87 4.04 7.90
N ALA A 400 -15.16 4.61 8.90
CA ALA A 400 -15.71 4.75 10.25
C ALA A 400 -16.97 5.63 10.27
N SER A 401 -16.95 6.73 9.52
CA SER A 401 -18.12 7.61 9.42
C SER A 401 -19.33 6.85 8.90
N ALA A 402 -19.15 6.01 7.87
CA ALA A 402 -20.23 5.18 7.34
C ALA A 402 -20.74 4.16 8.38
N ARG A 403 -19.82 3.49 9.12
CA ARG A 403 -20.19 2.53 10.17
C ARG A 403 -20.87 3.17 11.39
N LEU A 404 -20.57 4.42 11.69
CA LEU A 404 -21.16 5.17 12.80
C LEU A 404 -22.54 5.80 12.47
N LEU A 405 -22.88 5.96 11.19
CA LEU A 405 -24.16 6.54 10.76
C LEU A 405 -25.41 5.90 11.40
N PRO A 406 -25.52 4.56 11.57
CA PRO A 406 -26.65 3.94 12.26
C PRO A 406 -26.83 4.43 13.70
N HIS A 407 -25.73 4.85 14.34
CA HIS A 407 -25.70 5.32 15.73
C HIS A 407 -25.84 6.86 15.86
N ARG A 408 -26.18 7.58 14.79
CA ARG A 408 -26.23 9.05 14.74
C ARG A 408 -27.21 9.70 15.74
N ARG A 409 -28.10 8.94 16.39
CA ARG A 409 -28.98 9.43 17.45
C ARG A 409 -28.21 9.70 18.75
N ASP A 410 -27.09 9.03 18.98
CA ASP A 410 -26.23 9.27 20.12
C ASP A 410 -25.53 10.64 19.99
N PRO A 411 -25.59 11.51 21.03
CA PRO A 411 -24.98 12.84 20.98
C PRO A 411 -23.46 12.81 20.75
N ALA A 412 -22.73 11.83 21.32
CA ALA A 412 -21.28 11.69 21.16
C ALA A 412 -20.90 11.30 19.74
N VAL A 413 -21.71 10.44 19.10
CA VAL A 413 -21.53 10.07 17.69
C VAL A 413 -21.81 11.27 16.78
N ARG A 414 -22.87 12.05 17.04
CA ARG A 414 -23.14 13.27 16.24
C ARG A 414 -21.99 14.26 16.29
N SER A 415 -21.48 14.52 17.50
CA SER A 415 -20.35 15.41 17.73
C SER A 415 -19.11 14.93 16.97
N LEU A 416 -18.79 13.64 17.04
CA LEU A 416 -17.66 13.05 16.31
C LEU A 416 -17.82 13.18 14.79
N LEU A 417 -19.01 12.87 14.25
CA LEU A 417 -19.28 12.98 12.81
C LEU A 417 -19.20 14.43 12.32
N ALA A 418 -19.59 15.41 13.13
CA ALA A 418 -19.40 16.83 12.83
C ALA A 418 -17.90 17.19 12.78
N SER A 419 -17.13 16.84 13.83
CA SER A 419 -15.70 17.09 13.90
C SER A 419 -14.92 16.45 12.74
N ILE A 420 -15.28 15.24 12.32
CA ILE A 420 -14.68 14.58 11.14
C ILE A 420 -14.95 15.39 9.87
N ARG A 421 -16.19 15.85 9.65
CA ARG A 421 -16.55 16.67 8.47
C ARG A 421 -15.76 17.96 8.42
N ASP A 422 -15.66 18.66 9.54
CA ASP A 422 -14.94 19.94 9.65
C ASP A 422 -13.43 19.73 9.38
N GLY A 423 -12.83 18.70 9.98
CA GLY A 423 -11.44 18.34 9.74
C GLY A 423 -11.16 17.96 8.28
N GLN A 424 -12.06 17.23 7.62
CA GLN A 424 -11.93 16.90 6.20
C GLN A 424 -12.10 18.12 5.29
N ALA A 425 -12.92 19.09 5.65
CA ALA A 425 -13.07 20.35 4.92
C ALA A 425 -11.77 21.16 4.95
N VAL A 426 -11.14 21.30 6.12
CA VAL A 426 -9.84 21.97 6.29
C VAL A 426 -8.75 21.29 5.47
N LEU A 427 -8.68 19.96 5.46
CA LEU A 427 -7.69 19.23 4.66
C LEU A 427 -7.87 19.39 3.15
N ARG A 428 -9.12 19.55 2.67
CA ARG A 428 -9.40 19.81 1.23
C ARG A 428 -8.95 21.20 0.82
N THR A 429 -9.22 22.22 1.62
CA THR A 429 -8.76 23.60 1.36
C THR A 429 -7.25 23.73 1.40
N SER A 430 -6.58 23.08 2.34
CA SER A 430 -5.11 23.05 2.38
C SER A 430 -4.49 22.41 1.13
N ARG A 431 -5.07 21.29 0.64
CA ARG A 431 -4.61 20.65 -0.61
C ARG A 431 -4.83 21.49 -1.85
N ALA A 432 -5.90 22.29 -1.89
CA ALA A 432 -6.18 23.21 -3.00
C ALA A 432 -5.16 24.37 -3.05
N ASN A 433 -4.71 24.84 -1.90
CA ASN A 433 -3.75 25.94 -1.79
C ASN A 433 -2.29 25.52 -2.02
N ASP A 434 -1.94 24.23 -1.80
CA ASP A 434 -0.58 23.71 -2.08
C ASP A 434 -0.28 23.52 -3.59
N LEU A 435 -1.31 23.54 -4.45
CA LEU A 435 -1.18 23.32 -5.90
C LEU A 435 -0.49 24.47 -6.69
N PRO A 436 -0.52 25.75 -6.30
CA PRO A 436 0.14 26.83 -7.07
C PRO A 436 1.63 27.02 -6.76
N ALA A 437 2.09 26.67 -5.56
CA ALA A 437 3.45 27.04 -5.10
C ALA A 437 4.59 26.24 -5.74
N LEU A 438 4.33 25.06 -6.28
CA LEU A 438 5.35 24.21 -6.96
C LEU A 438 5.49 24.51 -8.47
N ALA A 439 4.62 25.35 -9.05
CA ALA A 439 4.64 25.64 -10.47
C ALA A 439 5.59 26.80 -10.87
N THR A 440 6.25 27.47 -9.90
CA THR A 440 7.03 28.69 -10.15
C THR A 440 8.54 28.54 -9.95
N LEU A 441 9.04 27.34 -9.65
CA LEU A 441 10.48 27.08 -9.70
C LEU A 441 10.90 26.60 -11.10
N THR A 442 10.70 27.44 -12.10
CA THR A 442 11.44 27.35 -13.36
C THR A 442 12.85 27.86 -13.09
N VAL A 443 13.79 26.93 -13.00
CA VAL A 443 15.22 27.24 -13.08
C VAL A 443 15.45 27.96 -14.40
N ARG A 444 15.70 29.26 -14.36
CA ARG A 444 16.30 29.99 -15.50
C ARG A 444 17.66 29.33 -15.75
N ARG A 445 17.79 28.62 -16.86
CA ARG A 445 19.08 28.33 -17.44
C ARG A 445 19.52 29.64 -18.13
N ASP A 446 20.40 30.38 -17.48
CA ASP A 446 21.18 31.40 -18.14
C ASP A 446 22.37 30.68 -18.80
N HIS A 447 22.62 31.09 -20.03
CA HIS A 447 23.59 30.62 -21.02
C HIS A 447 25.04 30.63 -20.56
#